data_5a920cf993d3f259dc99dd30c827ec68
#
_entry.id   5a920cf993d3f259dc99dd30c827ec68
#
_cell.length_a   1.000
_cell.length_b   1.000
_cell.length_c   1.000
_cell.angle_alpha   90.00
_cell.angle_beta   90.00
_cell.angle_gamma   90.00
#
_symmetry.space_group_name_H-M   'P 1'
#
loop_
_entity.id
_entity.type
_entity.pdbx_description
1 polymer ?
#
loop_
_entity_poly.entity_id
_entity_poly.type
_entity_poly.pdbx_seq_one_letter_code
_entity_poly.pdbx_strand_id
1 'polypeptide(L)'
;MKTMDLLDSFENIRNEYIMEAQDMKKHYGRKSPASRVKFMLLAAIIAVSLLLVTAFAAMNYLGMQEVTQSTPYAVPSEAASYIETQSAQETTAEGWSCTMLESLFDSANFTISIGISGGDKYVVVPQDCDPGVDVSAIGLPSGQTLGDYAAQQGKTLLYVGAGIQDRDKLGIAVTTVLYKSQSDGEMTIVETGQKSTDVSVTEGICRVSAWVDGQKDVTRVELPFTVKEAAGDVLVYKAEGDNEVAGIRTNSFRVYQSPAGNSIVFDQELPEIVTEDLKRMDIDGISYAEGGWLDDGNGGYECRWSKVQGTFGDTLTLRFINWDNEVMGSVIFHRQK
;
A
#
# COMPACT_ATOMS: atom_id res chain seq x y z
N MET A 1 6.66 18.99 -0.82
CA MET A 1 7.97 19.54 -1.28
C MET A 1 7.68 20.69 -2.22
N LYS A 2 8.19 21.90 -1.96
CA LYS A 2 7.89 23.04 -2.83
C LYS A 2 8.70 22.90 -4.13
N THR A 3 8.09 23.20 -5.26
CA THR A 3 8.70 23.14 -6.61
C THR A 3 10.06 23.86 -6.70
N MET A 4 10.31 24.83 -5.82
CA MET A 4 11.58 25.55 -5.70
C MET A 4 12.73 24.68 -5.16
N ASP A 5 12.45 23.78 -4.19
CA ASP A 5 13.49 22.92 -3.59
C ASP A 5 14.01 21.88 -4.60
N LEU A 6 13.16 21.50 -5.56
CA LEU A 6 13.54 20.56 -6.62
C LEU A 6 14.46 21.24 -7.66
N LEU A 7 14.18 22.49 -8.01
CA LEU A 7 14.99 23.26 -8.96
C LEU A 7 16.39 23.56 -8.40
N ASP A 8 16.48 23.92 -7.11
CA ASP A 8 17.77 24.14 -6.43
C ASP A 8 18.62 22.86 -6.35
N SER A 9 17.96 21.70 -6.17
CA SER A 9 18.66 20.40 -6.21
C SER A 9 19.23 20.09 -7.59
N PHE A 10 18.50 20.41 -8.67
CA PHE A 10 18.98 20.25 -10.05
C PHE A 10 20.09 21.22 -10.42
N GLU A 11 20.07 22.44 -9.88
CA GLU A 11 21.12 23.43 -10.14
C GLU A 11 22.45 23.02 -9.47
N ASN A 12 22.42 22.47 -8.28
CA ASN A 12 23.60 21.94 -7.61
C ASN A 12 24.20 20.72 -8.33
N ILE A 13 23.36 19.78 -8.76
CA ILE A 13 23.80 18.61 -9.54
C ILE A 13 24.43 19.06 -10.87
N ARG A 14 23.84 20.04 -11.55
CA ARG A 14 24.35 20.54 -12.82
C ARG A 14 25.72 21.20 -12.68
N ASN A 15 25.94 21.96 -11.62
CA ASN A 15 27.21 22.65 -11.38
C ASN A 15 28.33 21.69 -10.99
N GLU A 16 28.05 20.67 -10.21
CA GLU A 16 29.01 19.65 -9.81
C GLU A 16 29.49 18.83 -11.02
N TYR A 17 28.59 18.37 -11.87
CA TYR A 17 28.93 17.64 -13.11
C TYR A 17 29.67 18.50 -14.14
N ILE A 18 29.38 19.81 -14.21
CA ILE A 18 30.09 20.72 -15.10
C ILE A 18 31.52 20.94 -14.64
N MET A 19 31.74 21.06 -13.33
CA MET A 19 33.08 21.19 -12.75
C MET A 19 33.91 19.92 -12.92
N GLU A 20 33.30 18.75 -12.68
CA GLU A 20 33.95 17.45 -12.87
C GLU A 20 34.28 17.20 -14.35
N ALA A 21 33.41 17.57 -15.28
CA ALA A 21 33.67 17.50 -16.71
C ALA A 21 34.77 18.48 -17.18
N GLN A 22 34.93 19.62 -16.53
CA GLN A 22 36.00 20.59 -16.81
C GLN A 22 37.34 20.11 -16.27
N ASP A 23 37.40 19.48 -15.10
CA ASP A 23 38.63 18.89 -14.54
C ASP A 23 39.09 17.63 -15.31
N MET A 24 38.14 16.82 -15.78
CA MET A 24 38.48 15.71 -16.69
C MET A 24 39.07 16.17 -18.02
N LYS A 25 38.70 17.34 -18.52
CA LYS A 25 39.24 17.92 -19.74
C LYS A 25 40.70 18.30 -19.60
N LYS A 26 41.16 18.64 -18.40
CA LYS A 26 42.60 18.97 -18.11
C LYS A 26 43.51 17.75 -18.01
N HIS A 27 42.99 16.57 -17.72
CA HIS A 27 43.75 15.36 -17.42
C HIS A 27 43.84 14.34 -18.56
N TYR A 28 43.04 14.47 -19.63
CA TYR A 28 43.03 13.54 -20.74
C TYR A 28 43.55 14.17 -22.03
N GLY A 29 44.86 14.08 -22.21
CA GLY A 29 45.52 14.28 -23.50
C GLY A 29 44.90 13.37 -24.58
N ARG A 30 44.81 13.88 -25.81
CA ARG A 30 44.32 13.30 -27.08
C ARG A 30 44.04 11.81 -27.05
N LYS A 31 42.79 11.42 -26.80
CA LYS A 31 42.32 10.04 -27.00
C LYS A 31 41.74 9.84 -28.39
N SER A 32 41.89 8.62 -28.92
CA SER A 32 41.49 8.20 -30.26
C SER A 32 40.00 8.44 -30.54
N PRO A 33 39.58 8.59 -31.84
CA PRO A 33 38.19 8.83 -32.20
C PRO A 33 37.18 7.76 -31.68
N ALA A 34 37.64 6.51 -31.53
CA ALA A 34 36.85 5.42 -30.97
C ALA A 34 36.46 5.62 -29.48
N SER A 35 37.28 6.34 -28.70
CA SER A 35 36.97 6.70 -27.32
C SER A 35 35.88 7.78 -27.22
N ARG A 36 35.83 8.72 -28.17
CA ARG A 36 34.80 9.77 -28.23
C ARG A 36 33.41 9.19 -28.54
N VAL A 37 33.33 8.21 -29.42
CA VAL A 37 32.06 7.53 -29.80
C VAL A 37 31.52 6.76 -28.59
N LYS A 38 32.37 6.04 -27.84
CA LYS A 38 31.95 5.34 -26.63
C LYS A 38 31.46 6.30 -25.54
N PHE A 39 32.09 7.46 -25.40
CA PHE A 39 31.69 8.48 -24.42
C PHE A 39 30.37 9.16 -24.82
N MET A 40 30.16 9.43 -26.12
CA MET A 40 28.90 9.95 -26.64
C MET A 40 27.77 8.93 -26.46
N LEU A 41 28.05 7.65 -26.68
CA LEU A 41 27.06 6.58 -26.49
C LEU A 41 26.66 6.44 -25.01
N LEU A 42 27.62 6.49 -24.09
CA LEU A 42 27.39 6.46 -22.66
C LEU A 42 26.59 7.70 -22.19
N ALA A 43 26.96 8.88 -22.68
CA ALA A 43 26.25 10.12 -22.38
C ALA A 43 24.81 10.12 -22.95
N ALA A 44 24.62 9.53 -24.13
CA ALA A 44 23.29 9.35 -24.74
C ALA A 44 22.44 8.35 -23.92
N ILE A 45 23.02 7.25 -23.46
CA ILE A 45 22.33 6.27 -22.60
C ILE A 45 21.94 6.93 -21.26
N ILE A 46 22.83 7.69 -20.65
CA ILE A 46 22.54 8.42 -19.39
C ILE A 46 21.45 9.48 -19.64
N ALA A 47 21.52 10.23 -20.74
CA ALA A 47 20.53 11.24 -21.10
C ALA A 47 19.15 10.61 -21.38
N VAL A 48 19.12 9.47 -22.06
CA VAL A 48 17.88 8.71 -22.32
C VAL A 48 17.35 8.13 -21.01
N SER A 49 18.20 7.61 -20.13
CA SER A 49 17.80 7.12 -18.82
C SER A 49 17.23 8.23 -17.94
N LEU A 50 17.86 9.42 -17.94
CA LEU A 50 17.37 10.60 -17.25
C LEU A 50 16.07 11.15 -17.86
N LEU A 51 15.91 11.11 -19.19
CA LEU A 51 14.69 11.49 -19.87
C LEU A 51 13.57 10.49 -19.60
N LEU A 52 13.86 9.20 -19.52
CA LEU A 52 12.91 8.19 -19.10
C LEU A 52 12.46 8.42 -17.64
N VAL A 53 13.38 8.67 -16.71
CA VAL A 53 13.06 8.99 -15.32
C VAL A 53 12.23 10.28 -15.20
N THR A 54 12.52 11.31 -16.02
CA THR A 54 11.73 12.55 -16.01
C THR A 54 10.39 12.42 -16.74
N ALA A 55 10.29 11.57 -17.77
CA ALA A 55 9.02 11.25 -18.41
C ALA A 55 8.10 10.46 -17.44
N PHE A 56 8.69 9.67 -16.54
CA PHE A 56 7.97 8.96 -15.49
C PHE A 56 7.49 9.87 -14.35
N ALA A 57 8.25 10.89 -13.98
CA ALA A 57 7.81 11.92 -13.02
C ALA A 57 6.64 12.76 -13.58
N ALA A 58 6.35 12.68 -14.86
CA ALA A 58 5.20 13.32 -15.49
C ALA A 58 3.95 12.43 -15.58
N MET A 59 4.03 11.14 -15.24
CA MET A 59 2.86 10.31 -14.99
C MET A 59 2.28 10.76 -13.64
N ASN A 60 1.13 11.41 -13.67
CA ASN A 60 0.45 11.94 -12.47
C ASN A 60 -0.26 10.82 -11.70
N TYR A 61 0.45 9.75 -11.34
CA TYR A 61 -0.12 8.77 -10.44
C TYR A 61 -0.44 9.40 -9.08
N LEU A 62 -1.60 9.05 -8.56
CA LEU A 62 -1.98 9.46 -7.21
C LEU A 62 -1.17 8.66 -6.19
N GLY A 63 -0.64 9.34 -5.17
CA GLY A 63 -0.01 8.69 -4.03
C GLY A 63 -1.02 7.92 -3.18
N MET A 64 -0.55 6.98 -2.36
CA MET A 64 -1.43 6.20 -1.48
C MET A 64 -2.27 7.09 -0.55
N GLN A 65 -1.74 8.23 -0.10
CA GLN A 65 -2.49 9.18 0.74
C GLN A 65 -3.69 9.78 0.02
N GLU A 66 -3.55 10.13 -1.26
CA GLU A 66 -4.65 10.69 -2.06
C GLU A 66 -5.73 9.65 -2.39
N VAL A 67 -5.32 8.41 -2.65
CA VAL A 67 -6.27 7.32 -2.93
C VAL A 67 -7.06 6.97 -1.68
N THR A 68 -6.42 6.95 -0.51
CA THR A 68 -7.03 6.47 0.74
C THR A 68 -7.76 7.55 1.54
N GLN A 69 -7.51 8.86 1.29
CA GLN A 69 -7.94 9.97 2.17
C GLN A 69 -9.43 10.02 2.51
N SER A 70 -10.29 9.51 1.64
CA SER A 70 -11.75 9.50 1.83
C SER A 70 -12.29 8.14 2.27
N THR A 71 -11.42 7.25 2.73
CA THR A 71 -11.77 5.90 3.15
C THR A 71 -11.44 5.69 4.62
N PRO A 72 -11.99 4.65 5.26
CA PRO A 72 -11.57 4.25 6.61
C PRO A 72 -10.09 3.86 6.71
N TYR A 73 -9.45 3.61 5.56
CA TYR A 73 -8.04 3.18 5.45
C TYR A 73 -7.09 4.34 5.18
N ALA A 74 -7.52 5.57 5.43
CA ALA A 74 -6.71 6.76 5.17
C ALA A 74 -5.32 6.64 5.82
N VAL A 75 -4.29 6.88 5.00
CA VAL A 75 -2.90 6.96 5.46
C VAL A 75 -2.71 8.34 6.08
N PRO A 76 -2.36 8.44 7.39
CA PRO A 76 -2.20 9.71 8.08
C PRO A 76 -1.12 10.59 7.42
N SER A 77 -1.28 11.90 7.54
CA SER A 77 -0.28 12.87 7.01
C SER A 77 1.09 12.71 7.69
N GLU A 78 1.09 12.31 8.95
CA GLU A 78 2.28 12.05 9.75
C GLU A 78 3.11 10.87 9.21
N ALA A 79 2.47 9.96 8.48
CA ALA A 79 3.14 8.84 7.84
C ALA A 79 4.00 9.23 6.62
N ALA A 80 3.84 10.45 6.09
CA ALA A 80 4.50 10.87 4.85
C ALA A 80 6.03 10.68 4.85
N SER A 81 6.68 10.87 6.01
CA SER A 81 8.14 10.68 6.15
C SER A 81 8.58 9.21 6.20
N TYR A 82 7.65 8.28 6.30
CA TYR A 82 7.89 6.83 6.34
C TYR A 82 7.44 6.12 5.07
N ILE A 83 6.79 6.84 4.16
CA ILE A 83 6.44 6.31 2.84
C ILE A 83 7.72 6.20 2.02
N GLU A 84 8.04 5.00 1.59
CA GLU A 84 9.16 4.77 0.69
C GLU A 84 8.70 4.81 -0.76
N THR A 85 9.30 5.71 -1.54
CA THR A 85 9.09 5.75 -2.98
C THR A 85 9.83 4.59 -3.63
N GLN A 86 9.13 3.85 -4.47
CA GLN A 86 9.65 2.71 -5.21
C GLN A 86 9.96 3.11 -6.67
N SER A 87 10.72 2.29 -7.38
CA SER A 87 11.11 2.59 -8.76
C SER A 87 11.01 1.38 -9.71
N ALA A 88 10.55 0.24 -9.20
CA ALA A 88 10.39 -0.94 -10.02
C ALA A 88 9.26 -0.73 -11.04
N GLN A 89 9.56 -1.00 -12.31
CA GLN A 89 8.66 -0.77 -13.42
C GLN A 89 8.87 -1.81 -14.50
N GLU A 90 7.78 -2.14 -15.18
CA GLU A 90 7.79 -3.03 -16.34
C GLU A 90 6.83 -2.50 -17.40
N THR A 91 7.22 -2.65 -18.67
CA THR A 91 6.36 -2.41 -19.82
C THR A 91 6.23 -3.70 -20.60
N THR A 92 5.00 -4.13 -20.83
CA THR A 92 4.71 -5.41 -21.47
C THR A 92 4.77 -5.32 -23.00
N ALA A 93 4.82 -6.48 -23.64
CA ALA A 93 4.78 -6.56 -25.11
C ALA A 93 3.45 -6.04 -25.69
N GLU A 94 2.37 -6.13 -24.93
CA GLU A 94 1.04 -5.61 -25.29
C GLU A 94 0.99 -4.08 -25.25
N GLY A 95 1.95 -3.43 -24.58
CA GLY A 95 2.13 -1.98 -24.55
C GLY A 95 1.45 -1.28 -23.39
N TRP A 96 1.01 -2.00 -22.37
CA TRP A 96 0.66 -1.43 -21.06
C TRP A 96 1.87 -1.51 -20.12
N SER A 97 1.89 -0.67 -19.10
CA SER A 97 2.97 -0.65 -18.11
C SER A 97 2.44 -0.60 -16.70
N CYS A 98 3.26 -1.05 -15.75
CA CYS A 98 2.99 -0.93 -14.33
C CYS A 98 4.24 -0.47 -13.59
N THR A 99 4.03 0.26 -12.49
CA THR A 99 5.09 0.84 -11.66
C THR A 99 4.74 0.64 -10.21
N MET A 100 5.66 0.10 -9.42
CA MET A 100 5.56 0.16 -7.96
C MET A 100 5.82 1.60 -7.53
N LEU A 101 4.86 2.25 -6.88
CA LEU A 101 4.94 3.67 -6.55
C LEU A 101 5.48 3.88 -5.14
N GLU A 102 4.80 3.29 -4.17
CA GLU A 102 5.05 3.57 -2.76
C GLU A 102 4.83 2.32 -1.91
N SER A 103 5.57 2.23 -0.81
CA SER A 103 5.35 1.25 0.25
C SER A 103 5.40 1.92 1.61
N LEU A 104 4.54 1.49 2.53
CA LEU A 104 4.48 1.91 3.91
C LEU A 104 4.21 0.67 4.76
N PHE A 105 5.13 0.34 5.63
CA PHE A 105 5.00 -0.77 6.56
C PHE A 105 5.31 -0.30 7.98
N ASP A 106 4.56 -0.82 8.93
CA ASP A 106 4.86 -0.71 10.35
C ASP A 106 4.83 -2.09 11.02
N SER A 107 4.87 -2.12 12.35
CA SER A 107 4.87 -3.38 13.10
C SER A 107 3.61 -4.23 12.91
N ALA A 108 2.49 -3.65 12.47
CA ALA A 108 1.21 -4.33 12.44
C ALA A 108 0.40 -4.12 11.14
N ASN A 109 0.79 -3.15 10.31
CA ASN A 109 0.06 -2.78 9.10
C ASN A 109 0.99 -2.65 7.90
N PHE A 110 0.40 -2.72 6.71
CA PHE A 110 1.06 -2.36 5.47
C PHE A 110 0.13 -1.60 4.52
N THR A 111 0.72 -0.83 3.65
CA THR A 111 0.05 -0.22 2.50
C THR A 111 1.06 -0.12 1.36
N ILE A 112 0.67 -0.55 0.17
CA ILE A 112 1.44 -0.39 -1.06
C ILE A 112 0.60 0.29 -2.13
N SER A 113 1.24 1.00 -3.05
CA SER A 113 0.56 1.59 -4.21
C SER A 113 1.27 1.26 -5.51
N ILE A 114 0.48 0.98 -6.54
CA ILE A 114 0.92 0.56 -7.86
C ILE A 114 0.21 1.41 -8.90
N GLY A 115 0.97 2.02 -9.81
CA GLY A 115 0.46 2.73 -10.98
C GLY A 115 0.36 1.80 -12.17
N ILE A 116 -0.75 1.90 -12.91
CA ILE A 116 -0.98 1.17 -14.16
C ILE A 116 -1.22 2.18 -15.28
N SER A 117 -0.57 2.01 -16.41
CA SER A 117 -0.82 2.79 -17.63
C SER A 117 -1.12 1.88 -18.80
N GLY A 118 -2.28 2.05 -19.39
CA GLY A 118 -2.71 1.41 -20.64
C GLY A 118 -2.31 2.20 -21.89
N GLY A 119 -1.77 3.41 -21.72
CA GLY A 119 -1.48 4.33 -22.81
C GLY A 119 -2.71 4.67 -23.64
N ASP A 120 -2.51 4.89 -24.92
CA ASP A 120 -3.60 5.27 -25.84
C ASP A 120 -4.45 4.08 -26.31
N LYS A 121 -4.05 2.84 -25.99
CA LYS A 121 -4.70 1.62 -26.49
C LYS A 121 -5.82 1.12 -25.59
N TYR A 122 -5.74 1.40 -24.28
CA TYR A 122 -6.58 0.75 -23.30
C TYR A 122 -7.34 1.73 -22.43
N VAL A 123 -8.54 1.32 -22.03
CA VAL A 123 -9.23 1.83 -20.86
C VAL A 123 -8.92 0.88 -19.71
N VAL A 124 -8.25 1.37 -18.68
CA VAL A 124 -7.83 0.55 -17.54
C VAL A 124 -8.96 0.44 -16.55
N VAL A 125 -9.32 -0.79 -16.17
CA VAL A 125 -10.42 -1.09 -15.26
C VAL A 125 -10.00 -2.13 -14.20
N PRO A 126 -10.61 -2.11 -13.00
CA PRO A 126 -10.39 -3.17 -12.01
C PRO A 126 -10.73 -4.56 -12.57
N GLN A 127 -10.02 -5.58 -12.10
CA GLN A 127 -10.19 -6.97 -12.57
C GLN A 127 -11.63 -7.50 -12.43
N ASP A 128 -12.37 -7.03 -11.45
CA ASP A 128 -13.74 -7.49 -11.14
C ASP A 128 -14.82 -6.61 -11.79
N CYS A 129 -14.42 -5.67 -12.65
CA CYS A 129 -15.33 -4.74 -13.27
C CYS A 129 -16.09 -5.39 -14.44
N ASP A 130 -17.42 -5.19 -14.50
CA ASP A 130 -18.24 -5.65 -15.62
C ASP A 130 -18.22 -4.60 -16.74
N PRO A 131 -18.01 -4.96 -18.01
CA PRO A 131 -18.05 -4.01 -19.14
C PRO A 131 -19.39 -3.29 -19.31
N GLY A 132 -20.47 -3.85 -18.75
CA GLY A 132 -21.80 -3.23 -18.71
C GLY A 132 -22.00 -2.16 -17.65
N VAL A 133 -21.04 -1.98 -16.74
CA VAL A 133 -21.11 -0.94 -15.69
C VAL A 133 -20.92 0.45 -16.30
N ASP A 134 -21.59 1.46 -15.69
CA ASP A 134 -21.41 2.86 -16.09
C ASP A 134 -19.97 3.34 -15.86
N VAL A 135 -19.44 4.15 -16.78
CA VAL A 135 -18.07 4.68 -16.73
C VAL A 135 -17.76 5.48 -15.46
N SER A 136 -18.77 5.93 -14.73
CA SER A 136 -18.58 6.60 -13.44
C SER A 136 -17.93 5.70 -12.38
N ALA A 137 -17.98 4.38 -12.55
CA ALA A 137 -17.27 3.42 -11.71
C ALA A 137 -15.73 3.61 -11.73
N ILE A 138 -15.20 4.18 -12.82
CA ILE A 138 -13.78 4.56 -12.92
C ILE A 138 -13.57 6.09 -12.86
N GLY A 139 -14.55 6.83 -12.35
CA GLY A 139 -14.43 8.28 -12.13
C GLY A 139 -14.66 9.15 -13.37
N LEU A 140 -15.11 8.59 -14.47
CA LEU A 140 -15.49 9.34 -15.68
C LEU A 140 -16.95 9.83 -15.61
N PRO A 141 -17.33 10.85 -16.40
CA PRO A 141 -18.71 11.35 -16.43
C PRO A 141 -19.71 10.25 -16.82
N SER A 142 -20.74 10.06 -16.00
CA SER A 142 -21.80 9.06 -16.21
C SER A 142 -22.55 9.24 -17.55
N GLY A 143 -23.10 8.17 -18.09
CA GLY A 143 -24.00 8.21 -19.23
C GLY A 143 -23.79 7.13 -20.30
N GLN A 144 -22.83 6.25 -20.11
CA GLN A 144 -22.58 5.10 -21.01
C GLN A 144 -21.88 3.97 -20.27
N THR A 145 -21.89 2.77 -20.82
CA THR A 145 -21.18 1.63 -20.28
C THR A 145 -19.68 1.73 -20.54
N LEU A 146 -18.86 1.04 -19.75
CA LEU A 146 -17.41 0.95 -19.99
C LEU A 146 -17.07 0.37 -21.36
N GLY A 147 -17.81 -0.65 -21.78
CA GLY A 147 -17.65 -1.26 -23.10
C GLY A 147 -17.97 -0.30 -24.25
N ASP A 148 -19.09 0.42 -24.18
CA ASP A 148 -19.47 1.41 -25.17
C ASP A 148 -18.48 2.58 -25.23
N TYR A 149 -18.03 3.05 -24.06
CA TYR A 149 -17.02 4.09 -23.97
C TYR A 149 -15.71 3.67 -24.63
N ALA A 150 -15.18 2.51 -24.27
CA ALA A 150 -13.95 2.00 -24.87
C ALA A 150 -14.07 1.88 -26.41
N ALA A 151 -15.17 1.32 -26.89
CA ALA A 151 -15.44 1.20 -28.33
C ALA A 151 -15.51 2.57 -29.01
N GLN A 152 -16.18 3.56 -28.39
CA GLN A 152 -16.29 4.94 -28.92
C GLN A 152 -14.91 5.62 -29.01
N GLN A 153 -14.02 5.38 -28.05
CA GLN A 153 -12.66 5.92 -28.04
C GLN A 153 -11.70 5.12 -28.96
N GLY A 154 -12.14 4.03 -29.57
CA GLY A 154 -11.29 3.11 -30.33
C GLY A 154 -10.28 2.37 -29.46
N LYS A 155 -10.58 2.22 -28.16
CA LYS A 155 -9.77 1.54 -27.17
C LYS A 155 -10.38 0.18 -26.79
N THR A 156 -9.61 -0.63 -26.07
CA THR A 156 -10.05 -1.92 -25.52
C THR A 156 -9.97 -1.87 -24.01
N LEU A 157 -10.81 -2.59 -23.29
CA LEU A 157 -10.72 -2.70 -21.83
C LEU A 157 -9.49 -3.53 -21.45
N LEU A 158 -8.71 -3.02 -20.50
CA LEU A 158 -7.61 -3.72 -19.84
C LEU A 158 -7.99 -3.93 -18.37
N TYR A 159 -8.31 -5.16 -18.03
CA TYR A 159 -8.64 -5.55 -16.66
C TYR A 159 -7.35 -5.77 -15.87
N VAL A 160 -7.24 -5.14 -14.71
CA VAL A 160 -6.03 -5.20 -13.91
C VAL A 160 -6.33 -5.54 -12.44
N GLY A 161 -5.47 -6.39 -11.88
CA GLY A 161 -5.42 -6.67 -10.46
C GLY A 161 -3.97 -6.71 -10.01
N ALA A 162 -3.73 -6.34 -8.76
CA ALA A 162 -2.41 -6.38 -8.17
C ALA A 162 -2.47 -6.97 -6.77
N GLY A 163 -1.37 -7.53 -6.30
CA GLY A 163 -1.28 -8.05 -4.94
C GLY A 163 0.11 -8.53 -4.57
N ILE A 164 0.43 -8.48 -3.28
CA ILE A 164 1.69 -8.99 -2.74
C ILE A 164 1.71 -10.51 -2.89
N GLN A 165 2.86 -11.03 -3.35
CA GLN A 165 3.12 -12.48 -3.40
C GLN A 165 3.60 -13.01 -2.05
N ASP A 166 3.51 -14.33 -1.89
CA ASP A 166 4.02 -15.06 -0.71
C ASP A 166 3.54 -14.47 0.63
N ARG A 167 2.28 -14.02 0.66
CA ARG A 167 1.65 -13.36 1.81
C ARG A 167 1.85 -14.11 3.12
N ASP A 168 1.72 -15.43 3.08
CA ASP A 168 1.89 -16.28 4.28
C ASP A 168 3.30 -16.18 4.84
N LYS A 169 4.33 -16.17 3.97
CA LYS A 169 5.74 -16.02 4.41
C LYS A 169 6.03 -14.63 4.97
N LEU A 170 5.33 -13.62 4.48
CA LEU A 170 5.46 -12.25 4.93
C LEU A 170 4.54 -11.94 6.12
N GLY A 171 3.72 -12.89 6.54
CA GLY A 171 2.75 -12.70 7.61
C GLY A 171 1.75 -11.58 7.28
N ILE A 172 1.30 -11.49 6.02
CA ILE A 172 0.45 -10.41 5.53
C ILE A 172 -0.96 -10.93 5.26
N ALA A 173 -1.95 -10.23 5.80
CA ALA A 173 -3.35 -10.37 5.44
C ALA A 173 -3.85 -9.09 4.80
N VAL A 174 -4.30 -9.18 3.55
CA VAL A 174 -4.90 -8.07 2.83
C VAL A 174 -6.31 -7.80 3.35
N THR A 175 -6.54 -6.57 3.72
CA THR A 175 -7.84 -6.10 4.18
C THR A 175 -8.68 -5.58 3.04
N THR A 176 -8.10 -4.72 2.21
CA THR A 176 -8.81 -4.10 1.10
C THR A 176 -7.86 -3.73 -0.03
N VAL A 177 -8.44 -3.68 -1.22
CA VAL A 177 -7.80 -3.14 -2.42
C VAL A 177 -8.65 -1.99 -2.94
N LEU A 178 -8.03 -0.83 -3.09
CA LEU A 178 -8.66 0.39 -3.58
C LEU A 178 -8.16 0.69 -4.99
N TYR A 179 -9.06 1.13 -5.85
CA TYR A 179 -8.77 1.51 -7.22
C TYR A 179 -9.14 2.98 -7.43
N LYS A 180 -8.26 3.76 -8.02
CA LYS A 180 -8.53 5.16 -8.39
C LYS A 180 -7.98 5.47 -9.76
N SER A 181 -8.86 5.77 -10.71
CA SER A 181 -8.46 6.22 -12.04
C SER A 181 -8.13 7.71 -12.01
N GLN A 182 -7.07 8.10 -12.71
CA GLN A 182 -6.70 9.48 -13.01
C GLN A 182 -7.20 9.89 -14.38
N SER A 183 -7.25 8.94 -15.29
CA SER A 183 -7.80 9.05 -16.64
C SER A 183 -8.35 7.70 -17.06
N ASP A 184 -8.86 7.58 -18.26
CA ASP A 184 -9.32 6.31 -18.79
C ASP A 184 -8.18 5.30 -19.03
N GLY A 185 -6.97 5.79 -19.28
CA GLY A 185 -5.77 4.97 -19.49
C GLY A 185 -4.86 4.81 -18.29
N GLU A 186 -5.18 5.42 -17.14
CA GLU A 186 -4.30 5.43 -15.96
C GLU A 186 -5.07 5.14 -14.67
N MET A 187 -4.52 4.27 -13.84
CA MET A 187 -5.11 3.85 -12.58
C MET A 187 -4.03 3.67 -11.50
N THR A 188 -4.32 4.10 -10.28
CA THR A 188 -3.57 3.71 -9.09
C THR A 188 -4.35 2.64 -8.34
N ILE A 189 -3.67 1.55 -7.99
CA ILE A 189 -4.15 0.48 -7.11
C ILE A 189 -3.44 0.64 -5.78
N VAL A 190 -4.20 0.65 -4.69
CA VAL A 190 -3.66 0.65 -3.32
C VAL A 190 -4.13 -0.61 -2.61
N GLU A 191 -3.19 -1.44 -2.20
CA GLU A 191 -3.44 -2.60 -1.34
C GLU A 191 -3.02 -2.26 0.08
N THR A 192 -3.91 -2.47 1.04
CA THR A 192 -3.65 -2.24 2.45
C THR A 192 -4.15 -3.40 3.30
N GLY A 193 -3.54 -3.59 4.46
CA GLY A 193 -3.92 -4.68 5.35
C GLY A 193 -3.07 -4.76 6.61
N GLN A 194 -3.13 -5.92 7.22
CA GLN A 194 -2.45 -6.24 8.46
C GLN A 194 -1.18 -7.05 8.19
N LYS A 195 -0.18 -6.84 9.02
CA LYS A 195 1.08 -7.60 9.03
C LYS A 195 1.27 -8.26 10.39
N SER A 196 1.76 -9.52 10.41
CA SER A 196 2.14 -10.17 11.67
C SER A 196 3.23 -9.35 12.38
N THR A 197 3.06 -9.16 13.70
CA THR A 197 4.02 -8.41 14.51
C THR A 197 5.33 -9.15 14.72
N ASP A 198 5.34 -10.46 14.49
CA ASP A 198 6.51 -11.34 14.68
C ASP A 198 7.34 -11.50 13.41
N VAL A 199 6.86 -10.96 12.29
CA VAL A 199 7.55 -11.02 10.99
C VAL A 199 8.07 -9.63 10.62
N SER A 200 9.38 -9.51 10.42
CA SER A 200 9.99 -8.31 9.84
C SER A 200 10.06 -8.45 8.32
N VAL A 201 9.54 -7.48 7.61
CA VAL A 201 9.52 -7.43 6.15
C VAL A 201 10.51 -6.37 5.68
N THR A 202 11.52 -6.77 4.91
CA THR A 202 12.52 -5.87 4.33
C THR A 202 12.39 -5.71 2.82
N GLU A 203 11.77 -6.68 2.17
CA GLU A 203 11.54 -6.71 0.73
C GLU A 203 10.35 -7.60 0.40
N GLY A 204 9.79 -7.41 -0.78
CA GLY A 204 8.70 -8.25 -1.28
C GLY A 204 8.55 -8.12 -2.79
N ILE A 205 7.61 -8.87 -3.32
CA ILE A 205 7.24 -8.82 -4.73
C ILE A 205 5.74 -8.55 -4.82
N CYS A 206 5.38 -7.53 -5.58
CA CYS A 206 4.00 -7.30 -6.00
C CYS A 206 3.79 -7.93 -7.38
N ARG A 207 2.75 -8.76 -7.52
CA ARG A 207 2.35 -9.29 -8.82
C ARG A 207 1.19 -8.48 -9.37
N VAL A 208 1.37 -7.95 -10.57
CA VAL A 208 0.31 -7.35 -11.36
C VAL A 208 -0.16 -8.38 -12.38
N SER A 209 -1.46 -8.62 -12.45
CA SER A 209 -2.09 -9.49 -13.44
C SER A 209 -3.03 -8.66 -14.28
N ALA A 210 -2.94 -8.78 -15.59
CA ALA A 210 -3.82 -8.07 -16.50
C ALA A 210 -4.23 -8.94 -17.69
N TRP A 211 -5.43 -8.70 -18.19
CA TRP A 211 -5.91 -9.29 -19.44
C TRP A 211 -6.71 -8.28 -20.24
N VAL A 212 -6.62 -8.42 -21.55
CA VAL A 212 -7.36 -7.57 -22.49
C VAL A 212 -8.72 -8.18 -22.77
N ASP A 213 -9.75 -7.37 -22.86
CA ASP A 213 -11.11 -7.83 -23.17
C ASP A 213 -11.15 -8.65 -24.46
N GLY A 214 -11.88 -9.76 -24.42
CA GLY A 214 -11.96 -10.72 -25.52
C GLY A 214 -10.74 -11.64 -25.67
N GLN A 215 -9.67 -11.47 -24.90
CA GLN A 215 -8.51 -12.36 -24.87
C GLN A 215 -8.59 -13.35 -23.70
N LYS A 216 -7.97 -14.53 -23.88
CA LYS A 216 -7.93 -15.56 -22.81
C LYS A 216 -6.64 -15.52 -22.00
N ASP A 217 -5.62 -14.90 -22.53
CA ASP A 217 -4.30 -14.89 -21.93
C ASP A 217 -4.22 -13.80 -20.85
N VAL A 218 -3.63 -14.18 -19.71
CA VAL A 218 -3.35 -13.29 -18.59
C VAL A 218 -1.86 -13.00 -18.57
N THR A 219 -1.51 -11.74 -18.79
CA THR A 219 -0.13 -11.26 -18.63
C THR A 219 0.15 -11.00 -17.16
N ARG A 220 1.30 -11.45 -16.65
CA ARG A 220 1.73 -11.26 -15.27
C ARG A 220 3.08 -10.57 -15.23
N VAL A 221 3.18 -9.59 -14.38
CA VAL A 221 4.41 -8.81 -14.12
C VAL A 221 4.72 -8.87 -12.64
N GLU A 222 6.00 -8.99 -12.30
CA GLU A 222 6.48 -9.01 -10.93
C GLU A 222 7.30 -7.75 -10.66
N LEU A 223 6.86 -6.95 -9.69
CA LEU A 223 7.50 -5.72 -9.29
C LEU A 223 8.12 -5.92 -7.89
N PRO A 224 9.44 -5.98 -7.77
CA PRO A 224 10.09 -6.00 -6.47
C PRO A 224 9.93 -4.66 -5.76
N PHE A 225 9.79 -4.71 -4.44
CA PHE A 225 9.79 -3.52 -3.59
C PHE A 225 10.62 -3.75 -2.34
N THR A 226 11.12 -2.68 -1.76
CA THR A 226 11.84 -2.67 -0.48
C THR A 226 10.97 -2.03 0.59
N VAL A 227 11.27 -2.37 1.83
CA VAL A 227 10.52 -1.91 3.00
C VAL A 227 11.49 -1.44 4.07
N LYS A 228 11.21 -0.26 4.60
CA LYS A 228 11.74 0.20 5.87
C LYS A 228 10.58 0.37 6.82
N GLU A 229 10.47 -0.54 7.78
CA GLU A 229 9.38 -0.49 8.73
C GLU A 229 9.44 0.80 9.57
N ALA A 230 8.30 1.49 9.65
CA ALA A 230 8.17 2.63 10.54
C ALA A 230 8.18 2.14 11.99
N ALA A 231 9.12 2.68 12.77
CA ALA A 231 9.15 2.40 14.20
C ALA A 231 7.97 3.02 14.91
N GLY A 232 7.41 2.31 15.88
CA GLY A 232 6.32 2.76 16.70
C GLY A 232 6.51 2.35 18.16
N ASP A 233 5.73 2.97 19.03
CA ASP A 233 5.68 2.60 20.46
C ASP A 233 4.69 1.46 20.66
N VAL A 234 4.98 0.59 21.63
CA VAL A 234 4.08 -0.49 22.04
C VAL A 234 3.62 -0.26 23.46
N LEU A 235 2.31 -0.07 23.63
CA LEU A 235 1.69 0.01 24.94
C LEU A 235 1.12 -1.37 25.30
N VAL A 236 1.45 -1.87 26.47
CA VAL A 236 0.97 -3.17 26.95
C VAL A 236 -0.09 -2.93 28.03
N TYR A 237 -1.24 -3.58 27.87
CA TYR A 237 -2.32 -3.56 28.83
C TYR A 237 -2.55 -4.97 29.37
N LYS A 238 -2.73 -5.10 30.69
CA LYS A 238 -3.04 -6.36 31.35
C LYS A 238 -4.37 -6.29 32.07
N ALA A 239 -5.11 -7.38 32.01
CA ALA A 239 -6.39 -7.53 32.67
C ALA A 239 -6.24 -7.50 34.22
N GLU A 240 -7.22 -6.90 34.86
CA GLU A 240 -7.40 -6.92 36.32
C GLU A 240 -8.52 -7.89 36.69
N GLY A 241 -8.24 -8.81 37.60
CA GLY A 241 -9.25 -9.73 38.17
C GLY A 241 -9.71 -10.81 37.19
N ASP A 242 -11.04 -11.06 37.18
CA ASP A 242 -11.65 -12.01 36.27
C ASP A 242 -11.65 -11.44 34.84
N ASN A 243 -11.01 -12.16 33.95
CA ASN A 243 -10.76 -11.75 32.57
C ASN A 243 -11.44 -12.65 31.54
N GLU A 244 -12.42 -13.45 31.98
CA GLU A 244 -13.19 -14.32 31.11
C GLU A 244 -14.63 -13.84 30.98
N VAL A 245 -15.08 -13.63 29.75
CA VAL A 245 -16.47 -13.27 29.42
C VAL A 245 -16.93 -14.16 28.26
N ALA A 246 -18.06 -14.81 28.43
CA ALA A 246 -18.65 -15.68 27.42
C ALA A 246 -17.67 -16.79 26.92
N GLY A 247 -16.83 -17.31 27.81
CA GLY A 247 -15.82 -18.31 27.47
C GLY A 247 -14.56 -17.78 26.78
N ILE A 248 -14.49 -16.46 26.55
CA ILE A 248 -13.32 -15.81 25.98
C ILE A 248 -12.49 -15.21 27.12
N ARG A 249 -11.26 -15.69 27.26
CA ARG A 249 -10.31 -15.16 28.22
C ARG A 249 -9.34 -14.21 27.52
N THR A 250 -9.29 -12.95 27.97
CA THR A 250 -8.36 -11.95 27.45
C THR A 250 -7.39 -11.55 28.55
N ASN A 251 -6.14 -12.01 28.45
CA ASN A 251 -5.13 -11.78 29.49
C ASN A 251 -4.48 -10.39 29.34
N SER A 252 -4.21 -10.01 28.12
CA SER A 252 -3.57 -8.75 27.78
C SER A 252 -3.90 -8.33 26.35
N PHE A 253 -3.58 -7.10 26.03
CA PHE A 253 -3.48 -6.64 24.65
C PHE A 253 -2.34 -5.64 24.50
N ARG A 254 -1.87 -5.51 23.26
CA ARG A 254 -0.82 -4.59 22.89
C ARG A 254 -1.39 -3.56 21.91
N VAL A 255 -1.07 -2.28 22.15
CA VAL A 255 -1.39 -1.20 21.21
C VAL A 255 -0.10 -0.83 20.50
N TYR A 256 -0.05 -1.07 19.23
CA TYR A 256 1.04 -0.64 18.35
C TYR A 256 0.69 0.76 17.84
N GLN A 257 1.45 1.75 18.30
CA GLN A 257 1.29 3.14 17.88
C GLN A 257 2.36 3.45 16.85
N SER A 258 1.95 3.74 15.63
CA SER A 258 2.87 4.09 14.55
C SER A 258 2.36 5.29 13.78
N PRO A 259 3.23 6.01 13.07
CA PRO A 259 2.80 7.06 12.14
C PRO A 259 1.86 6.57 11.04
N ALA A 260 1.93 5.28 10.67
CA ALA A 260 1.04 4.67 9.68
C ALA A 260 -0.37 4.38 10.22
N GLY A 261 -0.56 4.45 11.53
CA GLY A 261 -1.82 4.20 12.23
C GLY A 261 -1.62 3.31 13.45
N ASN A 262 -2.63 3.28 14.31
CA ASN A 262 -2.60 2.43 15.48
C ASN A 262 -3.27 1.08 15.19
N SER A 263 -2.79 0.03 15.88
CA SER A 263 -3.40 -1.29 15.88
C SER A 263 -3.45 -1.87 17.27
N ILE A 264 -4.45 -2.69 17.56
CA ILE A 264 -4.55 -3.44 18.82
C ILE A 264 -4.45 -4.92 18.49
N VAL A 265 -3.64 -5.63 19.26
CA VAL A 265 -3.48 -7.09 19.18
C VAL A 265 -3.81 -7.66 20.54
N PHE A 266 -4.82 -8.52 20.58
CA PHE A 266 -5.31 -9.14 21.81
C PHE A 266 -4.63 -10.49 22.03
N ASP A 267 -4.22 -10.73 23.27
CA ASP A 267 -3.79 -12.02 23.79
C ASP A 267 -5.03 -12.71 24.40
N GLN A 268 -5.65 -13.57 23.60
CA GLN A 268 -6.91 -14.23 23.95
C GLN A 268 -6.78 -15.75 23.91
N GLU A 269 -7.37 -16.39 24.91
CA GLU A 269 -7.64 -17.82 24.86
C GLU A 269 -9.05 -18.02 24.29
N LEU A 270 -9.13 -18.55 23.08
CA LEU A 270 -10.40 -18.85 22.44
C LEU A 270 -10.90 -20.23 22.89
N PRO A 271 -12.20 -20.37 23.16
CA PRO A 271 -12.81 -21.68 23.26
C PRO A 271 -12.77 -22.40 21.90
N GLU A 272 -12.75 -23.74 21.90
CA GLU A 272 -12.82 -24.55 20.67
C GLU A 272 -14.03 -24.22 19.79
N ILE A 273 -15.08 -23.67 20.41
CA ILE A 273 -16.28 -23.16 19.73
C ILE A 273 -16.35 -21.68 20.03
N VAL A 274 -16.12 -20.84 19.01
CA VAL A 274 -16.40 -19.40 19.09
C VAL A 274 -17.87 -19.24 19.45
N THR A 275 -18.17 -18.56 20.54
CA THR A 275 -19.54 -18.47 21.03
C THR A 275 -20.40 -17.77 19.97
N GLU A 276 -21.45 -18.45 19.49
CA GLU A 276 -22.41 -17.92 18.53
C GLU A 276 -23.07 -16.60 19.04
N ASP A 277 -22.93 -16.32 20.32
CA ASP A 277 -23.57 -15.19 21.01
C ASP A 277 -22.77 -13.89 20.90
N LEU A 278 -21.46 -13.92 20.66
CA LEU A 278 -20.65 -12.69 20.60
C LEU A 278 -20.73 -12.03 19.23
N LYS A 279 -21.27 -10.81 19.21
CA LYS A 279 -21.32 -9.98 17.98
C LYS A 279 -20.03 -9.21 17.76
N ARG A 280 -19.53 -8.53 18.84
CA ARG A 280 -18.34 -7.70 18.78
C ARG A 280 -17.74 -7.44 20.16
N MET A 281 -16.53 -6.93 20.14
CA MET A 281 -15.87 -6.34 21.31
C MET A 281 -15.69 -4.83 21.07
N ASP A 282 -15.86 -4.03 22.14
CA ASP A 282 -15.67 -2.58 22.08
C ASP A 282 -14.78 -2.13 23.25
N ILE A 283 -13.92 -1.15 23.04
CA ILE A 283 -13.18 -0.43 24.10
C ILE A 283 -13.73 0.99 24.17
N ASP A 284 -14.04 1.45 25.37
CA ASP A 284 -14.59 2.79 25.61
C ASP A 284 -13.68 3.89 25.06
N GLY A 285 -14.23 4.75 24.20
CA GLY A 285 -13.51 5.87 23.58
C GLY A 285 -12.55 5.46 22.46
N ILE A 286 -12.54 4.20 22.05
CA ILE A 286 -11.73 3.66 20.97
C ILE A 286 -12.63 3.26 19.82
N SER A 287 -12.30 3.68 18.61
CA SER A 287 -12.90 3.19 17.37
C SER A 287 -11.86 2.52 16.49
N TYR A 288 -12.28 1.63 15.62
CA TYR A 288 -11.41 0.95 14.66
C TYR A 288 -12.13 0.80 13.32
N ALA A 289 -11.37 0.82 12.24
CA ALA A 289 -11.93 0.62 10.90
C ALA A 289 -12.22 -0.85 10.65
N GLU A 290 -11.43 -1.73 11.26
CA GLU A 290 -11.47 -3.14 10.98
C GLU A 290 -11.04 -3.95 12.18
N GLY A 291 -11.78 -5.01 12.45
CA GLY A 291 -11.46 -6.03 13.44
C GLY A 291 -11.57 -7.42 12.84
N GLY A 292 -10.67 -8.31 13.22
CA GLY A 292 -10.68 -9.66 12.68
C GLY A 292 -9.67 -10.57 13.38
N TRP A 293 -9.64 -11.81 12.91
CA TRP A 293 -8.74 -12.85 13.35
C TRP A 293 -7.72 -13.09 12.25
N LEU A 294 -6.43 -12.92 12.56
CA LEU A 294 -5.33 -13.21 11.67
C LEU A 294 -4.64 -14.49 12.11
N ASP A 295 -4.35 -15.38 11.18
CA ASP A 295 -3.48 -16.54 11.43
C ASP A 295 -2.10 -16.04 11.89
N ASP A 296 -1.63 -16.52 13.03
CA ASP A 296 -0.35 -16.15 13.63
C ASP A 296 0.85 -16.87 12.97
N GLY A 297 0.58 -17.72 11.96
CA GLY A 297 1.59 -18.52 11.26
C GLY A 297 2.07 -19.74 12.04
N ASN A 298 1.58 -19.97 13.26
CA ASN A 298 1.93 -21.09 14.12
C ASN A 298 0.73 -22.03 14.37
N GLY A 299 -0.37 -21.82 13.65
CA GLY A 299 -1.63 -22.57 13.80
C GLY A 299 -2.57 -21.99 14.85
N GLY A 300 -2.29 -20.79 15.34
CA GLY A 300 -3.16 -19.97 16.18
C GLY A 300 -3.76 -18.79 15.42
N TYR A 301 -4.63 -18.04 16.11
CA TYR A 301 -5.22 -16.83 15.59
C TYR A 301 -5.02 -15.68 16.56
N GLU A 302 -4.57 -14.53 16.04
CA GLU A 302 -4.56 -13.26 16.77
C GLU A 302 -5.83 -12.46 16.47
N CYS A 303 -6.53 -12.02 17.50
CA CYS A 303 -7.59 -11.03 17.33
C CYS A 303 -6.93 -9.65 17.21
N ARG A 304 -7.28 -8.93 16.15
CA ARG A 304 -6.68 -7.63 15.84
C ARG A 304 -7.71 -6.59 15.46
N TRP A 305 -7.42 -5.36 15.84
CA TRP A 305 -8.09 -4.18 15.31
C TRP A 305 -7.07 -3.29 14.63
N SER A 306 -7.39 -2.83 13.43
CA SER A 306 -6.56 -1.93 12.65
C SER A 306 -7.21 -0.56 12.45
N LYS A 307 -6.37 0.42 12.12
CA LYS A 307 -6.79 1.83 11.97
C LYS A 307 -7.53 2.33 13.21
N VAL A 308 -6.98 2.01 14.35
CA VAL A 308 -7.56 2.34 15.65
C VAL A 308 -7.40 3.82 15.96
N GLN A 309 -8.48 4.45 16.39
CA GLN A 309 -8.53 5.86 16.78
C GLN A 309 -9.05 5.99 18.20
N GLY A 310 -8.46 6.90 18.96
CA GLY A 310 -8.85 7.19 20.34
C GLY A 310 -7.66 7.52 21.22
N THR A 311 -7.94 7.73 22.51
CA THR A 311 -6.92 8.05 23.50
C THR A 311 -6.66 6.84 24.38
N PHE A 312 -5.42 6.41 24.44
CA PHE A 312 -4.98 5.26 25.25
C PHE A 312 -4.57 5.73 26.65
N GLY A 313 -5.54 5.77 27.56
CA GLY A 313 -5.31 6.13 28.97
C GLY A 313 -4.61 5.03 29.78
N ASP A 314 -4.42 5.25 31.07
CA ASP A 314 -3.81 4.25 31.97
C ASP A 314 -4.74 3.05 32.23
N THR A 315 -6.04 3.24 32.07
CA THR A 315 -7.07 2.20 32.24
C THR A 315 -8.01 2.22 31.04
N LEU A 316 -8.31 1.04 30.52
CA LEU A 316 -9.27 0.83 29.43
C LEU A 316 -10.24 -0.29 29.82
N THR A 317 -11.49 -0.18 29.33
CA THR A 317 -12.53 -1.19 29.58
C THR A 317 -12.91 -1.83 28.25
N LEU A 318 -12.67 -3.14 28.13
CA LEU A 318 -13.13 -3.96 27.00
C LEU A 318 -14.51 -4.51 27.34
N ARG A 319 -15.49 -4.30 26.45
CA ARG A 319 -16.86 -4.81 26.57
C ARG A 319 -17.11 -5.88 25.51
N PHE A 320 -17.82 -6.92 25.89
CA PHE A 320 -18.30 -7.99 25.01
C PHE A 320 -19.79 -7.76 24.76
N ILE A 321 -20.20 -7.72 23.50
CA ILE A 321 -21.55 -7.31 23.10
C ILE A 321 -22.17 -8.42 22.25
N ASN A 322 -23.39 -8.84 22.63
CA ASN A 322 -24.16 -9.87 21.92
C ASN A 322 -24.87 -9.32 20.67
N TRP A 323 -25.56 -10.20 19.96
CA TRP A 323 -26.31 -9.85 18.76
C TRP A 323 -27.51 -8.91 19.03
N ASP A 324 -28.03 -8.89 20.24
CA ASP A 324 -29.08 -7.97 20.70
C ASP A 324 -28.54 -6.59 21.09
N ASN A 325 -27.23 -6.37 20.95
CA ASN A 325 -26.48 -5.17 21.37
C ASN A 325 -26.44 -4.95 22.91
N GLU A 326 -26.59 -6.02 23.67
CA GLU A 326 -26.45 -5.97 25.13
C GLU A 326 -25.02 -6.31 25.54
N VAL A 327 -24.55 -5.67 26.61
CA VAL A 327 -23.24 -5.96 27.20
C VAL A 327 -23.31 -7.26 28.00
N MET A 328 -22.64 -8.30 27.52
CA MET A 328 -22.56 -9.61 28.20
C MET A 328 -21.61 -9.57 29.41
N GLY A 329 -20.62 -8.71 29.35
CA GLY A 329 -19.62 -8.51 30.39
C GLY A 329 -18.53 -7.54 29.95
N SER A 330 -17.64 -7.22 30.89
CA SER A 330 -16.51 -6.33 30.61
C SER A 330 -15.28 -6.75 31.40
N VAL A 331 -14.10 -6.43 30.86
CA VAL A 331 -12.79 -6.64 31.47
C VAL A 331 -12.07 -5.30 31.55
N ILE A 332 -11.52 -4.99 32.72
CA ILE A 332 -10.72 -3.79 32.94
C ILE A 332 -9.25 -4.11 32.71
N PHE A 333 -8.57 -3.24 31.98
CA PHE A 333 -7.16 -3.37 31.69
C PHE A 333 -6.37 -2.16 32.18
N HIS A 334 -5.18 -2.42 32.71
CA HIS A 334 -4.25 -1.40 33.17
C HIS A 334 -2.99 -1.40 32.31
N ARG A 335 -2.57 -0.19 31.93
CA ARG A 335 -1.33 0.02 31.22
C ARG A 335 -0.14 -0.40 32.10
N GLN A 336 0.72 -1.22 31.54
CA GLN A 336 1.99 -1.59 32.15
C GLN A 336 3.02 -0.47 31.95
N LYS A 337 3.80 -0.16 32.99
CA LYS A 337 4.86 0.87 32.93
C LYS A 337 6.17 0.29 32.43
#